data_8240dfb2c5f00fd716b4faa26b6e8a20
#
_entry.id   8240dfb2c5f00fd716b4faa26b6e8a20
#
_cell.length_a   1.000
_cell.length_b   1.000
_cell.length_c   1.000
_cell.angle_alpha   90.00
_cell.angle_beta   90.00
_cell.angle_gamma   90.00
#
_symmetry.space_group_name_H-M   'P 1'
#
loop_
_entity.id
_entity.type
_entity.pdbx_description
1 polymer ?
#
loop_
_entity_poly.entity_id
_entity_poly.type
_entity_poly.pdbx_seq_one_letter_code
_entity_poly.pdbx_strand_id
1 'polypeptide(L)'
;RSEAEAAALASFPNPIRREGSFLLHLFRRYDRDLRWWFTVANDRPEILKQLLFHEHMLPGFNDSGAHLINLAFFDGNLLTLQIAARESVEKVAHAVRRLTREPAEFFRLDAGRLEPGAQADLVLIDPDALLKYDTDANRRMVYRDIFEHEQLVNRSDGVVTAVFIAGEQVWDGREFTPVLGARKLGRALTAGGGA
;
A
#
# COMPACT_ATOMS: atom_id res chain seq x y z
N ARG A 1 4.84 -17.59 -18.29
CA ARG A 1 4.82 -18.94 -17.67
C ARG A 1 6.25 -19.47 -17.61
N SER A 2 6.67 -20.01 -16.47
CA SER A 2 7.99 -20.64 -16.37
C SER A 2 8.03 -21.96 -17.18
N GLU A 3 9.21 -22.42 -17.58
CA GLU A 3 9.37 -23.74 -18.23
C GLU A 3 8.80 -24.87 -17.38
N ALA A 4 8.91 -24.78 -16.05
CA ALA A 4 8.34 -25.75 -15.12
C ALA A 4 6.81 -25.78 -15.17
N GLU A 5 6.14 -24.64 -15.30
CA GLU A 5 4.70 -24.54 -15.49
C GLU A 5 4.24 -25.10 -16.84
N ALA A 6 5.00 -24.85 -17.89
CA ALA A 6 4.75 -25.38 -19.22
C ALA A 6 4.90 -26.91 -19.24
N ALA A 7 5.95 -27.45 -18.61
CA ALA A 7 6.18 -28.89 -18.49
C ALA A 7 5.09 -29.57 -17.62
N ALA A 8 4.68 -28.96 -16.52
CA ALA A 8 3.60 -29.46 -15.67
C ALA A 8 2.25 -29.47 -16.40
N LEU A 9 1.97 -28.45 -17.20
CA LEU A 9 0.77 -28.39 -18.05
C LEU A 9 0.81 -29.40 -19.19
N ALA A 10 1.96 -29.63 -19.81
CA ALA A 10 2.14 -30.61 -20.86
C ALA A 10 1.98 -32.06 -20.38
N SER A 11 2.32 -32.35 -19.12
CA SER A 11 2.13 -33.66 -18.50
C SER A 11 0.69 -33.94 -18.06
N PHE A 12 -0.24 -32.98 -18.18
CA PHE A 12 -1.59 -33.10 -17.71
C PHE A 12 -2.48 -33.87 -18.71
N PRO A 13 -3.21 -34.92 -18.26
CA PRO A 13 -3.88 -35.84 -19.17
C PRO A 13 -5.04 -35.25 -19.97
N ASN A 14 -5.49 -34.04 -19.66
CA ASN A 14 -6.56 -33.37 -20.41
C ASN A 14 -6.27 -31.88 -20.62
N PRO A 15 -5.64 -31.56 -21.72
CA PRO A 15 -5.18 -30.22 -22.00
C PRO A 15 -6.27 -29.16 -22.18
N ILE A 16 -7.52 -29.47 -22.37
CA ILE A 16 -8.59 -28.50 -22.69
C ILE A 16 -9.34 -27.99 -21.45
N ARG A 17 -9.38 -28.73 -20.38
CA ARG A 17 -10.06 -28.38 -19.13
C ARG A 17 -9.12 -27.73 -18.10
N ARG A 18 -8.25 -26.93 -18.51
CA ARG A 18 -6.87 -26.85 -18.10
C ARG A 18 -6.59 -26.04 -16.88
N GLU A 19 -7.12 -24.83 -16.80
CA GLU A 19 -6.73 -23.96 -15.68
C GLU A 19 -7.37 -24.45 -14.38
N GLY A 20 -8.67 -24.73 -14.39
CA GLY A 20 -9.36 -25.27 -13.22
C GLY A 20 -8.89 -26.70 -12.85
N SER A 21 -8.65 -27.56 -13.83
CA SER A 21 -8.16 -28.91 -13.57
C SER A 21 -6.72 -28.93 -13.08
N PHE A 22 -5.89 -28.02 -13.59
CA PHE A 22 -4.51 -27.83 -13.13
C PHE A 22 -4.48 -27.30 -11.69
N LEU A 23 -5.29 -26.33 -11.37
CA LEU A 23 -5.43 -25.81 -10.00
C LEU A 23 -5.88 -26.91 -9.02
N LEU A 24 -6.89 -27.71 -9.40
CA LEU A 24 -7.33 -28.85 -8.59
C LEU A 24 -6.24 -29.91 -8.40
N HIS A 25 -5.41 -30.15 -9.43
CA HIS A 25 -4.24 -31.01 -9.31
C HIS A 25 -3.23 -30.46 -8.30
N LEU A 26 -2.95 -29.17 -8.35
CA LEU A 26 -2.05 -28.50 -7.40
C LEU A 26 -2.61 -28.58 -5.96
N PHE A 27 -3.90 -28.34 -5.76
CA PHE A 27 -4.54 -28.50 -4.45
C PHE A 27 -4.41 -29.93 -3.93
N ARG A 28 -4.65 -30.94 -4.75
CA ARG A 28 -4.49 -32.35 -4.34
C ARG A 28 -3.06 -32.71 -3.99
N ARG A 29 -2.07 -32.11 -4.65
CA ARG A 29 -0.65 -32.41 -4.46
C ARG A 29 -0.04 -31.68 -3.27
N TYR A 30 -0.41 -30.44 -3.05
CA TYR A 30 0.23 -29.54 -2.09
C TYR A 30 -0.68 -29.16 -0.93
N ASP A 31 -1.98 -29.42 -1.02
CA ASP A 31 -2.99 -29.12 -0.01
C ASP A 31 -2.79 -27.70 0.58
N ARG A 32 -2.57 -27.60 1.90
CA ARG A 32 -2.37 -26.34 2.62
C ARG A 32 -1.02 -25.67 2.36
N ASP A 33 -0.08 -26.40 1.80
CA ASP A 33 1.25 -25.86 1.46
C ASP A 33 1.28 -25.14 0.11
N LEU A 34 0.17 -25.24 -0.67
CA LEU A 34 0.09 -24.56 -1.95
C LEU A 34 0.14 -23.05 -1.76
N ARG A 35 1.09 -22.42 -2.44
CA ARG A 35 1.20 -20.96 -2.55
C ARG A 35 1.22 -20.58 -4.02
N TRP A 36 0.46 -19.55 -4.38
CA TRP A 36 0.50 -18.97 -5.73
C TRP A 36 0.34 -17.46 -5.65
N TRP A 37 0.83 -16.80 -6.67
CA TRP A 37 0.64 -15.38 -6.88
C TRP A 37 -0.13 -15.15 -8.18
N PHE A 38 -1.01 -14.19 -8.17
CA PHE A 38 -1.63 -13.68 -9.38
C PHE A 38 -1.91 -12.18 -9.21
N THR A 39 -1.84 -11.45 -10.31
CA THR A 39 -2.18 -10.04 -10.31
C THR A 39 -3.69 -9.90 -10.46
N VAL A 40 -4.34 -9.35 -9.46
CA VAL A 40 -5.80 -9.15 -9.44
C VAL A 40 -6.18 -7.97 -10.31
N ALA A 41 -5.39 -6.88 -10.25
CA ALA A 41 -5.65 -5.63 -10.96
C ALA A 41 -4.36 -4.82 -11.13
N ASN A 42 -4.42 -3.77 -11.91
CA ASN A 42 -3.33 -2.78 -12.07
C ASN A 42 -2.03 -3.37 -12.65
N ASP A 43 -2.14 -4.38 -13.50
CA ASP A 43 -1.03 -5.05 -14.18
C ASP A 43 -0.49 -4.30 -15.41
N ARG A 44 -1.13 -3.18 -15.77
CA ARG A 44 -0.75 -2.33 -16.92
C ARG A 44 -0.28 -0.96 -16.43
N PRO A 45 1.04 -0.72 -16.31
CA PRO A 45 1.59 0.49 -15.70
C PRO A 45 1.10 1.79 -16.34
N GLU A 46 0.95 1.83 -17.67
CA GLU A 46 0.51 3.03 -18.38
C GLU A 46 -0.97 3.37 -18.10
N ILE A 47 -1.81 2.35 -17.98
CA ILE A 47 -3.22 2.55 -17.60
C ILE A 47 -3.31 2.95 -16.12
N LEU A 48 -2.57 2.27 -15.24
CA LEU A 48 -2.51 2.62 -13.82
C LEU A 48 -2.12 4.09 -13.64
N LYS A 49 -1.10 4.55 -14.35
CA LYS A 49 -0.66 5.94 -14.31
C LYS A 49 -1.76 6.91 -14.73
N GLN A 50 -2.49 6.61 -15.83
CA GLN A 50 -3.62 7.42 -16.27
C GLN A 50 -4.73 7.48 -15.21
N LEU A 51 -5.04 6.36 -14.56
CA LEU A 51 -6.05 6.29 -13.50
C LEU A 51 -5.64 7.07 -12.24
N LEU A 52 -4.40 6.91 -11.79
CA LEU A 52 -3.87 7.61 -10.61
C LEU A 52 -3.94 9.13 -10.74
N PHE A 53 -3.75 9.66 -11.96
CA PHE A 53 -3.74 11.09 -12.23
C PHE A 53 -4.99 11.59 -12.96
N HIS A 54 -6.04 10.77 -13.06
CA HIS A 54 -7.28 11.15 -13.71
C HIS A 54 -8.10 12.10 -12.82
N GLU A 55 -8.57 13.22 -13.37
CA GLU A 55 -9.22 14.29 -12.61
C GLU A 55 -10.51 13.89 -11.89
N HIS A 56 -11.24 12.88 -12.41
CA HIS A 56 -12.50 12.39 -11.84
C HIS A 56 -12.35 11.14 -10.98
N MET A 57 -11.14 10.74 -10.62
CA MET A 57 -10.87 9.56 -9.80
C MET A 57 -10.03 9.96 -8.60
N LEU A 58 -10.37 9.49 -7.42
CA LEU A 58 -9.53 9.64 -6.23
C LEU A 58 -8.72 8.34 -6.05
N PRO A 59 -7.38 8.42 -5.93
CA PRO A 59 -6.60 7.27 -5.52
C PRO A 59 -6.88 6.98 -4.05
N GLY A 60 -7.08 5.74 -3.72
CA GLY A 60 -7.36 5.34 -2.35
C GLY A 60 -7.71 3.87 -2.27
N PHE A 61 -8.10 3.41 -1.11
CA PHE A 61 -8.58 2.08 -0.78
C PHE A 61 -7.70 0.93 -1.28
N ASN A 62 -7.16 0.16 -0.39
CA ASN A 62 -6.20 -0.91 -0.72
C ASN A 62 -6.58 -2.28 -0.15
N ASP A 63 -7.75 -2.43 0.46
CA ASP A 63 -8.29 -3.68 1.01
C ASP A 63 -7.37 -4.41 2.03
N SER A 64 -6.38 -3.71 2.55
CA SER A 64 -5.33 -4.32 3.40
C SER A 64 -5.85 -4.84 4.74
N GLY A 65 -6.99 -4.38 5.23
CA GLY A 65 -7.52 -4.82 6.51
C GLY A 65 -8.23 -6.16 6.49
N ALA A 66 -8.76 -6.58 5.33
CA ALA A 66 -9.62 -7.75 5.21
C ALA A 66 -8.84 -9.08 5.09
N HIS A 67 -7.61 -9.03 4.58
CA HIS A 67 -6.82 -10.21 4.20
C HIS A 67 -5.42 -10.20 4.80
N LEU A 68 -5.31 -9.98 6.10
CA LEU A 68 -4.05 -9.77 6.81
C LEU A 68 -3.03 -10.91 6.69
N ILE A 69 -3.48 -12.12 6.37
CA ILE A 69 -2.59 -13.28 6.26
C ILE A 69 -1.80 -13.27 4.95
N ASN A 70 -2.44 -12.84 3.87
CA ASN A 70 -1.92 -13.04 2.51
C ASN A 70 -1.88 -11.79 1.63
N LEU A 71 -2.37 -10.64 2.11
CA LEU A 71 -2.35 -9.38 1.37
C LEU A 71 -1.68 -8.28 2.19
N ALA A 72 -0.76 -7.56 1.56
CA ALA A 72 -0.01 -6.48 2.18
C ALA A 72 0.13 -5.29 1.21
N PHE A 73 -0.97 -4.59 0.95
CA PHE A 73 -1.01 -3.43 0.05
C PHE A 73 -0.91 -2.08 0.79
N PHE A 74 -0.21 -2.06 1.91
CA PHE A 74 -0.10 -0.87 2.77
C PHE A 74 0.70 0.28 2.14
N ASP A 75 1.44 0.02 1.09
CA ASP A 75 2.37 0.93 0.45
C ASP A 75 1.82 1.63 -0.81
N GLY A 76 0.55 1.51 -1.13
CA GLY A 76 -0.06 2.11 -2.32
C GLY A 76 0.18 3.61 -2.46
N ASN A 77 0.20 4.36 -1.35
CA ASN A 77 0.52 5.78 -1.35
C ASN A 77 1.99 6.04 -1.73
N LEU A 78 2.93 5.24 -1.19
CA LEU A 78 4.34 5.35 -1.54
C LEU A 78 4.60 4.98 -2.99
N LEU A 79 3.95 3.94 -3.51
CA LEU A 79 4.03 3.56 -4.92
C LEU A 79 3.49 4.66 -5.83
N THR A 80 2.40 5.33 -5.46
CA THR A 80 1.89 6.49 -6.19
C THR A 80 2.91 7.63 -6.23
N LEU A 81 3.54 7.94 -5.10
CA LEU A 81 4.61 8.94 -5.03
C LEU A 81 5.85 8.50 -5.80
N GLN A 82 6.23 7.22 -5.76
CA GLN A 82 7.36 6.69 -6.52
C GLN A 82 7.14 6.81 -8.04
N ILE A 83 5.93 6.48 -8.52
CA ILE A 83 5.56 6.65 -9.93
C ILE A 83 5.71 8.11 -10.35
N ALA A 84 5.22 9.04 -9.52
CA ALA A 84 5.34 10.47 -9.76
C ALA A 84 6.80 10.95 -9.73
N ALA A 85 7.60 10.50 -8.76
CA ALA A 85 8.99 10.90 -8.58
C ALA A 85 9.90 10.48 -9.75
N ARG A 86 9.54 9.42 -10.45
CA ARG A 86 10.24 8.98 -11.68
C ARG A 86 9.97 9.91 -12.87
N GLU A 87 8.99 10.80 -12.79
CA GLU A 87 8.68 11.75 -13.85
C GLU A 87 9.23 13.14 -13.58
N SER A 88 8.74 13.79 -12.52
CA SER A 88 9.19 15.12 -12.13
C SER A 88 8.74 15.53 -10.73
N VAL A 89 9.32 16.62 -10.21
CA VAL A 89 8.92 17.24 -8.93
C VAL A 89 7.48 17.75 -8.98
N GLU A 90 7.05 18.30 -10.10
CA GLU A 90 5.68 18.78 -10.30
C GLU A 90 4.68 17.62 -10.22
N LYS A 91 5.05 16.46 -10.75
CA LYS A 91 4.24 15.23 -10.61
C LYS A 91 4.17 14.75 -9.17
N VAL A 92 5.25 14.85 -8.40
CA VAL A 92 5.24 14.55 -6.96
C VAL A 92 4.28 15.50 -6.25
N ALA A 93 4.37 16.80 -6.49
CA ALA A 93 3.44 17.77 -5.90
C ALA A 93 1.97 17.48 -6.26
N HIS A 94 1.71 17.08 -7.51
CA HIS A 94 0.38 16.64 -7.94
C HIS A 94 -0.05 15.37 -7.20
N ALA A 95 0.81 14.34 -7.10
CA ALA A 95 0.51 13.11 -6.38
C ALA A 95 0.21 13.37 -4.88
N VAL A 96 1.01 14.21 -4.23
CA VAL A 96 0.76 14.62 -2.84
C VAL A 96 -0.62 15.27 -2.70
N ARG A 97 -0.95 16.22 -3.58
CA ARG A 97 -2.28 16.86 -3.58
C ARG A 97 -3.40 15.83 -3.74
N ARG A 98 -3.27 14.87 -4.65
CA ARG A 98 -4.25 13.81 -4.89
C ARG A 98 -4.43 12.87 -3.70
N LEU A 99 -3.39 12.65 -2.91
CA LEU A 99 -3.41 11.80 -1.72
C LEU A 99 -3.85 12.54 -0.44
N THR A 100 -3.91 13.87 -0.46
CA THR A 100 -4.17 14.67 0.75
C THR A 100 -5.32 15.66 0.55
N ARG A 101 -5.08 16.74 -0.18
CA ARG A 101 -6.00 17.86 -0.31
C ARG A 101 -7.27 17.51 -1.08
N GLU A 102 -7.17 16.84 -2.21
CA GLU A 102 -8.33 16.51 -3.05
C GLU A 102 -9.34 15.61 -2.35
N PRO A 103 -8.96 14.50 -1.69
CA PRO A 103 -9.91 13.73 -0.89
C PRO A 103 -10.47 14.52 0.30
N ALA A 104 -9.66 15.37 0.94
CA ALA A 104 -10.16 16.21 2.03
C ALA A 104 -11.22 17.21 1.54
N GLU A 105 -10.99 17.88 0.42
CA GLU A 105 -11.96 18.80 -0.21
C GLU A 105 -13.23 18.03 -0.65
N PHE A 106 -13.09 16.87 -1.28
CA PHE A 106 -14.21 16.05 -1.73
C PHE A 106 -15.11 15.61 -0.57
N PHE A 107 -14.52 15.15 0.53
CA PHE A 107 -15.25 14.74 1.73
C PHE A 107 -15.56 15.90 2.70
N ARG A 108 -15.17 17.13 2.36
CA ARG A 108 -15.34 18.33 3.21
C ARG A 108 -14.71 18.17 4.59
N LEU A 109 -13.48 17.66 4.62
CA LEU A 109 -12.71 17.46 5.84
C LEU A 109 -11.73 18.62 6.04
N ASP A 110 -11.57 19.03 7.31
CA ASP A 110 -10.54 19.99 7.69
C ASP A 110 -9.17 19.31 7.84
N ALA A 111 -8.57 18.95 6.69
CA ALA A 111 -7.30 18.23 6.61
C ALA A 111 -6.62 18.42 5.24
N GLY A 112 -5.47 17.81 5.03
CA GLY A 112 -4.82 17.67 3.72
C GLY A 112 -4.13 18.94 3.21
N ARG A 113 -3.82 19.91 4.08
CA ARG A 113 -3.10 21.13 3.73
C ARG A 113 -1.98 21.43 4.72
N LEU A 114 -0.95 22.08 4.23
CA LEU A 114 0.21 22.50 4.98
C LEU A 114 0.26 24.04 4.97
N GLU A 115 -0.39 24.66 5.95
CA GLU A 115 -0.48 26.11 6.09
C GLU A 115 -0.58 26.51 7.56
N PRO A 116 -0.22 27.75 7.93
CA PRO A 116 -0.35 28.23 9.30
C PRO A 116 -1.78 28.09 9.82
N GLY A 117 -1.94 27.49 11.01
CA GLY A 117 -3.24 27.23 11.63
C GLY A 117 -3.88 25.89 11.27
N ALA A 118 -3.37 25.19 10.26
CA ALA A 118 -3.81 23.80 9.97
C ALA A 118 -3.22 22.80 10.96
N GLN A 119 -3.87 21.67 11.12
CA GLN A 119 -3.34 20.57 11.94
C GLN A 119 -2.05 20.03 11.31
N ALA A 120 -1.00 19.91 12.11
CA ALA A 120 0.32 19.47 11.67
C ALA A 120 0.41 17.93 11.66
N ASP A 121 -0.34 17.27 10.77
CA ASP A 121 -0.18 15.85 10.46
C ASP A 121 0.75 15.71 9.27
N LEU A 122 1.99 15.31 9.50
CA LEU A 122 3.07 15.39 8.53
C LEU A 122 3.76 14.04 8.39
N VAL A 123 4.21 13.75 7.16
CA VAL A 123 5.07 12.61 6.85
C VAL A 123 6.31 13.13 6.13
N LEU A 124 7.49 12.78 6.61
CA LEU A 124 8.75 13.03 5.92
C LEU A 124 9.20 11.77 5.18
N ILE A 125 9.52 11.93 3.91
CA ILE A 125 9.90 10.83 3.01
C ILE A 125 11.26 11.15 2.43
N ASP A 126 12.19 10.18 2.50
CA ASP A 126 13.47 10.25 1.81
C ASP A 126 13.25 9.99 0.32
N PRO A 127 13.55 10.96 -0.57
CA PRO A 127 13.30 10.82 -2.00
C PRO A 127 14.19 9.76 -2.67
N ASP A 128 15.43 9.58 -2.20
CA ASP A 128 16.34 8.59 -2.78
C ASP A 128 15.94 7.16 -2.36
N ALA A 129 15.51 6.99 -1.12
CA ALA A 129 14.97 5.74 -0.64
C ALA A 129 13.63 5.39 -1.32
N LEU A 130 12.76 6.39 -1.54
CA LEU A 130 11.51 6.22 -2.27
C LEU A 130 11.75 5.72 -3.70
N LEU A 131 12.70 6.30 -4.43
CA LEU A 131 13.02 5.87 -5.80
C LEU A 131 13.56 4.44 -5.88
N LYS A 132 14.24 3.97 -4.82
CA LYS A 132 14.81 2.62 -4.71
C LYS A 132 13.86 1.61 -4.07
N TYR A 133 12.73 2.08 -3.55
CA TYR A 133 11.78 1.23 -2.84
C TYR A 133 11.27 0.10 -3.73
N ASP A 134 11.34 -1.12 -3.20
CA ASP A 134 10.83 -2.34 -3.83
C ASP A 134 9.81 -3.00 -2.88
N THR A 135 8.55 -3.01 -3.29
CA THR A 135 7.46 -3.57 -2.50
C THR A 135 7.61 -5.07 -2.26
N ASP A 136 8.13 -5.81 -3.24
CA ASP A 136 8.30 -7.26 -3.12
C ASP A 136 9.42 -7.63 -2.15
N ALA A 137 10.52 -6.88 -2.19
CA ALA A 137 11.65 -7.06 -1.26
C ALA A 137 11.28 -6.72 0.20
N ASN A 138 10.29 -5.87 0.41
CA ASN A 138 9.85 -5.44 1.75
C ASN A 138 8.75 -6.32 2.37
N ARG A 139 8.17 -7.24 1.60
CA ARG A 139 7.17 -8.17 2.14
C ARG A 139 7.82 -9.25 2.99
N ARG A 140 7.23 -9.48 4.17
CA ARG A 140 7.68 -10.54 5.08
C ARG A 140 6.55 -11.08 5.93
N MET A 141 6.65 -12.34 6.32
CA MET A 141 5.78 -12.92 7.35
C MET A 141 6.26 -12.48 8.72
N VAL A 142 5.35 -12.00 9.55
CA VAL A 142 5.63 -11.59 10.93
C VAL A 142 4.58 -12.20 11.84
N TYR A 143 5.04 -12.95 12.86
CA TYR A 143 4.15 -13.46 13.90
C TYR A 143 3.60 -12.31 14.75
N ARG A 144 2.31 -12.35 14.99
CA ARG A 144 1.59 -11.37 15.80
C ARG A 144 0.97 -12.07 17.02
N ASP A 145 1.51 -11.83 18.19
CA ASP A 145 1.02 -12.44 19.44
C ASP A 145 -0.46 -12.18 19.69
N ILE A 146 -0.94 -10.96 19.37
CA ILE A 146 -2.34 -10.57 19.56
C ILE A 146 -3.32 -11.38 18.70
N PHE A 147 -2.84 -11.94 17.58
CA PHE A 147 -3.64 -12.73 16.66
C PHE A 147 -3.27 -14.21 16.66
N GLU A 148 -2.22 -14.58 17.39
CA GLU A 148 -1.68 -15.94 17.51
C GLU A 148 -1.36 -16.62 16.17
N HIS A 149 -0.98 -15.82 15.15
CA HIS A 149 -0.58 -16.34 13.83
C HIS A 149 0.34 -15.38 13.08
N GLU A 150 0.93 -15.90 11.99
CA GLU A 150 1.73 -15.11 11.07
C GLU A 150 0.86 -14.28 10.13
N GLN A 151 1.30 -13.04 9.89
CA GLN A 151 0.68 -12.13 8.92
C GLN A 151 1.71 -11.64 7.92
N LEU A 152 1.30 -11.51 6.67
CA LEU A 152 2.10 -10.83 5.68
C LEU A 152 2.08 -9.33 5.98
N VAL A 153 3.25 -8.74 6.13
CA VAL A 153 3.42 -7.30 6.31
C VAL A 153 4.31 -6.74 5.22
N ASN A 154 4.06 -5.50 4.87
CA ASN A 154 4.91 -4.71 4.00
C ASN A 154 5.27 -3.43 4.75
N ARG A 155 6.56 -3.24 5.04
CA ARG A 155 7.08 -2.07 5.75
C ARG A 155 8.06 -1.34 4.87
N SER A 156 7.87 -0.04 4.76
CA SER A 156 8.72 0.85 3.99
C SER A 156 9.91 1.36 4.83
N ASP A 157 10.63 0.44 5.46
CA ASP A 157 11.75 0.77 6.33
C ASP A 157 12.77 1.64 5.55
N GLY A 158 13.14 2.79 6.13
CA GLY A 158 14.07 3.75 5.53
C GLY A 158 13.47 4.74 4.52
N VAL A 159 12.24 4.55 4.05
CA VAL A 159 11.56 5.49 3.15
C VAL A 159 10.85 6.59 3.92
N VAL A 160 10.06 6.23 4.93
CA VAL A 160 9.42 7.19 5.83
C VAL A 160 10.35 7.47 6.99
N THR A 161 10.91 8.68 7.02
CA THR A 161 11.93 9.08 8.01
C THR A 161 11.32 9.70 9.26
N ALA A 162 10.13 10.27 9.19
CA ALA A 162 9.39 10.73 10.35
C ALA A 162 7.88 10.84 10.07
N VAL A 163 7.08 10.67 11.12
CA VAL A 163 5.64 10.96 11.10
C VAL A 163 5.28 11.81 12.31
N PHE A 164 4.47 12.84 12.06
CA PHE A 164 3.95 13.74 13.10
C PHE A 164 2.42 13.70 13.08
N ILE A 165 1.82 13.70 14.25
CA ILE A 165 0.39 13.87 14.45
C ILE A 165 0.19 15.07 15.37
N ALA A 166 -0.57 16.06 14.91
CA ALA A 166 -0.79 17.33 15.61
C ALA A 166 0.53 18.01 16.07
N GLY A 167 1.59 17.89 15.25
CA GLY A 167 2.92 18.47 15.52
C GLY A 167 3.81 17.64 16.44
N GLU A 168 3.31 16.55 17.02
CA GLU A 168 4.10 15.64 17.87
C GLU A 168 4.66 14.48 17.03
N GLN A 169 5.96 14.24 17.11
CA GLN A 169 6.59 13.14 16.39
C GLN A 169 6.19 11.80 16.99
N VAL A 170 5.57 10.93 16.19
CA VAL A 170 5.11 9.60 16.59
C VAL A 170 5.92 8.46 16.00
N TRP A 171 6.71 8.73 14.96
CA TRP A 171 7.64 7.82 14.31
C TRP A 171 8.93 8.56 13.98
N ASP A 172 10.09 7.98 14.28
CA ASP A 172 11.40 8.60 14.10
C ASP A 172 12.23 8.02 12.95
N GLY A 173 11.61 7.19 12.12
CA GLY A 173 12.26 6.46 11.03
C GLY A 173 12.71 5.04 11.41
N ARG A 174 12.65 4.67 12.70
CA ARG A 174 13.05 3.35 13.20
C ARG A 174 12.01 2.74 14.10
N GLU A 175 11.47 3.53 15.04
CA GLU A 175 10.51 3.05 16.03
C GLU A 175 9.44 4.10 16.36
N PHE A 176 8.37 3.67 16.96
CA PHE A 176 7.36 4.58 17.50
C PHE A 176 7.90 5.28 18.73
N THR A 177 7.70 6.59 18.78
CA THR A 177 8.10 7.39 19.94
C THR A 177 7.19 7.10 21.15
N PRO A 178 7.66 7.31 22.39
CA PRO A 178 6.87 7.06 23.60
C PRO A 178 5.57 7.87 23.69
N VAL A 179 5.41 8.93 22.90
CA VAL A 179 4.19 9.75 22.89
C VAL A 179 3.02 9.03 22.22
N LEU A 180 3.28 8.12 21.27
CA LEU A 180 2.23 7.35 20.60
C LEU A 180 1.58 6.37 21.62
N GLY A 181 0.27 6.48 21.76
CA GLY A 181 -0.49 5.69 22.73
C GLY A 181 -0.51 6.27 24.16
N ALA A 182 0.46 7.11 24.54
CA ALA A 182 0.47 7.79 25.83
C ALA A 182 -0.38 9.08 25.84
N ARG A 183 -0.52 9.71 24.67
CA ARG A 183 -1.33 10.93 24.49
C ARG A 183 -2.34 10.75 23.36
N LYS A 184 -3.51 11.37 23.49
CA LYS A 184 -4.51 11.45 22.41
C LYS A 184 -4.11 12.60 21.49
N LEU A 185 -3.52 12.30 20.35
CA LEU A 185 -3.00 13.27 19.39
C LEU A 185 -3.96 13.49 18.22
N GLY A 186 -4.58 12.40 17.76
CA GLY A 186 -5.51 12.45 16.64
C GLY A 186 -6.88 13.05 17.00
N ARG A 187 -7.60 13.45 15.97
CA ARG A 187 -9.01 13.89 16.09
C ARG A 187 -9.90 13.13 15.10
N ALA A 188 -11.16 13.00 15.40
CA ALA A 188 -12.15 12.52 14.44
C ALA A 188 -12.37 13.60 13.38
N LEU A 189 -12.28 13.21 12.11
CA LEU A 189 -12.59 14.08 10.98
C LEU A 189 -14.06 13.85 10.59
N THR A 190 -14.85 14.91 10.61
CA THR A 190 -16.27 14.89 10.21
C THR A 190 -16.51 15.84 9.05
N ALA A 191 -17.38 15.45 8.12
CA ALA A 191 -17.76 16.31 7.00
C ALA A 191 -18.40 17.61 7.51
N GLY A 192 -17.91 18.77 7.04
CA GLY A 192 -18.40 20.08 7.48
C GLY A 192 -17.88 20.56 8.84
N GLY A 193 -16.96 19.87 9.44
CA GLY A 193 -16.34 20.21 10.73
C GLY A 193 -15.23 21.26 10.63
N GLY A 194 -15.52 22.42 10.04
CA GLY A 194 -14.71 23.61 10.03
C GLY A 194 -15.62 24.82 10.23
N ALA A 195 -15.96 25.09 11.47
CA ALA A 195 -16.48 26.41 11.88
C ALA A 195 -15.48 26.99 12.86
#